data_96933f3074bf49d5204a21b44ae2302b
#
_entry.id   96933f3074bf49d5204a21b44ae2302b
#
_cell.length_a   1.000
_cell.length_b   1.000
_cell.length_c   1.000
_cell.angle_alpha   90.00
_cell.angle_beta   90.00
_cell.angle_gamma   90.00
#
_symmetry.space_group_name_H-M   'P 1'
#
loop_
_entity.id
_entity.type
_entity.pdbx_description
1 polymer ?
#
loop_
_entity_poly.entity_id
_entity_poly.type
_entity_poly.pdbx_seq_one_letter_code
_entity_poly.pdbx_strand_id
1 'polypeptide(L)'
;EWGLQAVLMSDDIPYFTQEDWIMSFVSMGVAPSIIYRVLQSKARAEYVARHFFHANTSYGKRGDAYKHIFVNLLLRKYTTSQIAWLVMDVYWERASVNQPCDHVMDYHNNLVGREYQYETFLKDNNDWRQWAYTVRDFINDTTHNAEFMNWHLNTPSFIVNEEEEKSNPYKYIYWSNDNISIDDIKKLNQ
;
A
#
# COMPACT_ATOMS: atom_id res chain seq x y z
N GLU A 1 -6.82 -22.29 -0.20
CA GLU A 1 -5.40 -22.37 -0.63
C GLU A 1 -5.17 -21.29 -1.68
N TRP A 2 -4.34 -20.36 -1.33
CA TRP A 2 -3.95 -19.28 -2.24
C TRP A 2 -2.78 -19.77 -3.09
N GLY A 3 -3.11 -20.50 -4.13
CA GLY A 3 -2.10 -21.02 -5.03
C GLY A 3 -1.37 -19.87 -5.74
N LEU A 4 -0.06 -19.97 -5.85
CA LEU A 4 0.76 -19.04 -6.62
C LEU A 4 0.22 -18.86 -8.05
N GLN A 5 -0.33 -19.93 -8.61
CA GLN A 5 -0.96 -19.93 -9.92
C GLN A 5 -2.23 -19.10 -10.00
N ALA A 6 -3.07 -19.09 -8.96
CA ALA A 6 -4.28 -18.26 -8.92
C ALA A 6 -3.95 -16.76 -8.87
N VAL A 7 -2.84 -16.39 -8.22
CA VAL A 7 -2.33 -15.02 -8.15
C VAL A 7 -1.72 -14.57 -9.48
N LEU A 8 -1.11 -15.49 -10.23
CA LEU A 8 -0.49 -15.20 -11.52
C LEU A 8 -1.47 -15.24 -12.70
N MET A 9 -2.62 -15.89 -12.51
CA MET A 9 -3.66 -16.04 -13.53
C MET A 9 -4.89 -15.17 -13.27
N SER A 10 -4.84 -14.27 -12.27
CA SER A 10 -5.94 -13.33 -12.09
C SER A 10 -5.93 -12.34 -13.27
N ASP A 11 -7.09 -12.11 -13.86
CA ASP A 11 -7.29 -11.14 -14.95
C ASP A 11 -6.92 -9.69 -14.56
N ASP A 12 -6.46 -9.49 -13.35
CA ASP A 12 -6.03 -8.21 -12.76
C ASP A 12 -4.53 -7.90 -12.94
N ILE A 13 -3.78 -8.79 -13.59
CA ILE A 13 -2.39 -8.54 -14.01
C ILE A 13 -2.23 -7.45 -15.10
N PRO A 14 -3.26 -7.08 -15.90
CA PRO A 14 -3.12 -6.06 -16.94
C PRO A 14 -2.53 -4.72 -16.45
N TYR A 15 -2.68 -4.42 -15.19
CA TYR A 15 -2.16 -3.17 -14.61
C TYR A 15 -0.64 -3.04 -14.73
N PHE A 16 0.08 -4.16 -14.75
CA PHE A 16 1.53 -4.17 -14.75
C PHE A 16 2.17 -4.19 -16.12
N THR A 17 1.45 -4.65 -17.13
CA THR A 17 1.98 -4.82 -18.49
C THR A 17 2.05 -3.52 -19.27
N GLN A 18 1.43 -2.44 -18.76
CA GLN A 18 1.32 -1.15 -19.43
C GLN A 18 2.12 -0.03 -18.77
N GLU A 19 2.85 -0.32 -17.71
CA GLU A 19 3.50 0.72 -16.93
C GLU A 19 4.90 1.06 -17.45
N ASP A 20 5.12 2.35 -17.67
CA ASP A 20 6.42 2.93 -18.04
C ASP A 20 7.57 2.53 -17.09
N TRP A 21 7.26 2.18 -15.84
CA TRP A 21 8.24 1.77 -14.87
C TRP A 21 8.95 0.44 -15.24
N ILE A 22 8.25 -0.53 -15.85
CA ILE A 22 8.89 -1.77 -16.31
C ILE A 22 9.96 -1.45 -17.35
N MET A 23 9.62 -0.59 -18.31
CA MET A 23 10.55 -0.16 -19.33
C MET A 23 11.71 0.64 -18.74
N SER A 24 11.43 1.48 -17.75
CA SER A 24 12.47 2.21 -16.99
C SER A 24 13.39 1.24 -16.28
N PHE A 25 12.86 0.22 -15.62
CA PHE A 25 13.68 -0.80 -14.94
C PHE A 25 14.54 -1.59 -15.92
N VAL A 26 13.97 -1.98 -17.06
CA VAL A 26 14.73 -2.65 -18.12
C VAL A 26 15.84 -1.74 -18.63
N SER A 27 15.56 -0.47 -18.89
CA SER A 27 16.55 0.50 -19.36
C SER A 27 17.67 0.79 -18.35
N MET A 28 17.36 0.71 -17.06
CA MET A 28 18.34 0.82 -15.97
C MET A 28 19.12 -0.47 -15.71
N GLY A 29 18.86 -1.53 -16.45
CA GLY A 29 19.53 -2.82 -16.29
C GLY A 29 19.09 -3.60 -15.04
N VAL A 30 17.90 -3.33 -14.52
CA VAL A 30 17.35 -4.12 -13.40
C VAL A 30 17.10 -5.55 -13.85
N ALA A 31 17.58 -6.51 -13.08
CA ALA A 31 17.48 -7.92 -13.40
C ALA A 31 16.00 -8.36 -13.59
N PRO A 32 15.70 -9.17 -14.60
CA PRO A 32 14.35 -9.67 -14.83
C PRO A 32 13.72 -10.36 -13.62
N SER A 33 14.54 -11.01 -12.79
CA SER A 33 14.09 -11.63 -11.54
C SER A 33 13.55 -10.62 -10.52
N ILE A 34 14.10 -9.42 -10.49
CA ILE A 34 13.60 -8.34 -9.63
C ILE A 34 12.26 -7.84 -10.15
N ILE A 35 12.16 -7.59 -11.45
CA ILE A 35 10.89 -7.18 -12.09
C ILE A 35 9.79 -8.22 -11.80
N TYR A 36 10.10 -9.49 -11.95
CA TYR A 36 9.17 -10.57 -11.61
C TYR A 36 8.71 -10.52 -10.15
N ARG A 37 9.63 -10.29 -9.20
CA ARG A 37 9.30 -10.17 -7.78
C ARG A 37 8.42 -8.97 -7.47
N VAL A 38 8.63 -7.86 -8.17
CA VAL A 38 7.76 -6.68 -8.06
C VAL A 38 6.33 -7.02 -8.50
N LEU A 39 6.18 -7.59 -9.68
CA LEU A 39 4.88 -8.02 -10.21
C LEU A 39 4.17 -9.01 -9.26
N GLN A 40 4.89 -10.00 -8.79
CA GLN A 40 4.37 -11.00 -7.86
C GLN A 40 3.92 -10.38 -6.53
N SER A 41 4.72 -9.47 -5.98
CA SER A 41 4.41 -8.80 -4.70
C SER A 41 3.11 -8.02 -4.79
N LYS A 42 2.92 -7.29 -5.88
CA LYS A 42 1.72 -6.50 -6.09
C LYS A 42 0.49 -7.37 -6.32
N ALA A 43 0.59 -8.36 -7.21
CA ALA A 43 -0.51 -9.29 -7.46
C ALA A 43 -0.97 -10.00 -6.18
N ARG A 44 -0.03 -10.41 -5.32
CA ARG A 44 -0.34 -10.98 -4.01
C ARG A 44 -1.07 -10.00 -3.10
N ALA A 45 -0.58 -8.78 -3.00
CA ALA A 45 -1.18 -7.77 -2.12
C ALA A 45 -2.60 -7.44 -2.54
N GLU A 46 -2.86 -7.26 -3.83
CA GLU A 46 -4.19 -6.99 -4.36
C GLU A 46 -5.15 -8.15 -4.15
N TYR A 47 -4.70 -9.36 -4.46
CA TYR A 47 -5.52 -10.56 -4.26
C TYR A 47 -5.95 -10.70 -2.80
N VAL A 48 -5.01 -10.56 -1.88
CA VAL A 48 -5.27 -10.70 -0.45
C VAL A 48 -6.14 -9.59 0.10
N ALA A 49 -5.91 -8.35 -0.33
CA ALA A 49 -6.73 -7.21 0.05
C ALA A 49 -8.21 -7.43 -0.33
N ARG A 50 -8.46 -7.90 -1.54
CA ARG A 50 -9.82 -8.25 -1.99
C ARG A 50 -10.42 -9.39 -1.17
N HIS A 51 -9.62 -10.39 -0.85
CA HIS A 51 -10.08 -11.52 -0.03
C HIS A 51 -10.48 -11.10 1.38
N PHE A 52 -9.68 -10.25 2.04
CA PHE A 52 -9.94 -9.83 3.41
C PHE A 52 -10.97 -8.71 3.54
N PHE A 53 -10.99 -7.78 2.59
CA PHE A 53 -11.76 -6.55 2.72
C PHE A 53 -12.88 -6.40 1.67
N HIS A 54 -12.98 -7.34 0.72
CA HIS A 54 -14.02 -7.36 -0.31
C HIS A 54 -14.19 -5.98 -1.00
N ALA A 55 -15.38 -5.38 -0.87
CA ALA A 55 -15.68 -4.10 -1.48
C ALA A 55 -14.91 -2.91 -0.90
N ASN A 56 -14.25 -3.08 0.25
CA ASN A 56 -13.50 -2.03 0.93
C ASN A 56 -12.04 -1.92 0.46
N THR A 57 -11.72 -2.43 -0.72
CA THR A 57 -10.41 -2.28 -1.37
C THR A 57 -10.29 -1.00 -2.20
N SER A 58 -11.37 -0.25 -2.32
CA SER A 58 -11.37 1.00 -3.03
C SER A 58 -10.64 2.09 -2.25
N TYR A 59 -10.23 3.08 -2.98
CA TYR A 59 -9.55 4.28 -2.60
C TYR A 59 -9.97 4.86 -1.24
N GLY A 60 -9.00 5.16 -0.39
CA GLY A 60 -9.21 5.70 0.95
C GLY A 60 -9.86 4.75 1.95
N LYS A 61 -10.07 3.48 1.60
CA LYS A 61 -10.69 2.47 2.46
C LYS A 61 -9.64 1.62 3.17
N ARG A 62 -10.11 0.82 4.12
CA ARG A 62 -9.26 -0.09 4.90
C ARG A 62 -8.46 -1.05 4.03
N GLY A 63 -9.10 -1.62 3.03
CA GLY A 63 -8.44 -2.52 2.09
C GLY A 63 -7.40 -1.83 1.21
N ASP A 64 -7.58 -0.54 0.95
CA ASP A 64 -6.60 0.28 0.24
C ASP A 64 -5.35 0.51 1.11
N ALA A 65 -5.53 0.95 2.34
CA ALA A 65 -4.44 1.04 3.31
C ALA A 65 -3.68 -0.30 3.46
N TYR A 66 -4.42 -1.40 3.51
CA TYR A 66 -3.84 -2.75 3.53
C TYR A 66 -2.95 -3.02 2.31
N LYS A 67 -3.42 -2.68 1.09
CA LYS A 67 -2.62 -2.88 -0.13
C LYS A 67 -1.29 -2.14 -0.06
N HIS A 68 -1.33 -0.86 0.30
CA HIS A 68 -0.14 -0.03 0.43
C HIS A 68 0.87 -0.61 1.43
N ILE A 69 0.40 -1.00 2.60
CA ILE A 69 1.25 -1.60 3.64
C ILE A 69 1.82 -2.93 3.17
N PHE A 70 0.97 -3.83 2.70
CA PHE A 70 1.37 -5.20 2.41
C PHE A 70 2.24 -5.31 1.16
N VAL A 71 1.97 -4.52 0.11
CA VAL A 71 2.83 -4.51 -1.08
C VAL A 71 4.24 -4.01 -0.73
N ASN A 72 4.35 -2.96 0.08
CA ASN A 72 5.66 -2.44 0.50
C ASN A 72 6.44 -3.43 1.36
N LEU A 73 5.77 -4.14 2.27
CA LEU A 73 6.35 -5.24 3.03
C LEU A 73 6.95 -6.31 2.11
N LEU A 74 6.16 -6.78 1.14
CA LEU A 74 6.59 -7.81 0.20
C LEU A 74 7.73 -7.34 -0.70
N LEU A 75 7.62 -6.11 -1.23
CA LEU A 75 8.65 -5.53 -2.07
C LEU A 75 9.98 -5.43 -1.34
N ARG A 76 9.99 -4.87 -0.14
CA ARG A 76 11.21 -4.81 0.67
C ARG A 76 11.76 -6.21 0.96
N LYS A 77 10.91 -7.17 1.31
CA LYS A 77 11.34 -8.55 1.63
C LYS A 77 11.95 -9.27 0.46
N TYR A 78 11.36 -9.14 -0.71
CA TYR A 78 11.78 -9.90 -1.90
C TYR A 78 12.72 -9.14 -2.82
N THR A 79 12.90 -7.85 -2.60
CA THR A 79 13.83 -6.99 -3.36
C THR A 79 14.68 -6.16 -2.39
N THR A 80 14.45 -4.86 -2.34
CA THR A 80 15.10 -3.93 -1.39
C THR A 80 14.13 -2.81 -0.99
N SER A 81 14.43 -2.10 0.11
CA SER A 81 13.68 -0.91 0.50
C SER A 81 13.70 0.17 -0.61
N GLN A 82 14.83 0.32 -1.31
CA GLN A 82 14.96 1.27 -2.43
C GLN A 82 14.04 0.91 -3.61
N ILE A 83 13.98 -0.37 -3.98
CA ILE A 83 13.06 -0.84 -5.04
C ILE A 83 11.61 -0.62 -4.61
N ALA A 84 11.25 -0.93 -3.37
CA ALA A 84 9.92 -0.69 -2.84
C ALA A 84 9.53 0.79 -2.91
N TRP A 85 10.42 1.69 -2.48
CA TRP A 85 10.23 3.13 -2.59
C TRP A 85 10.08 3.58 -4.05
N LEU A 86 10.95 3.15 -4.92
CA LEU A 86 10.93 3.55 -6.33
C LEU A 86 9.62 3.11 -7.01
N VAL A 87 9.17 1.88 -6.77
CA VAL A 87 7.94 1.34 -7.34
C VAL A 87 6.72 2.06 -6.78
N MET A 88 6.61 2.15 -5.47
CA MET A 88 5.38 2.60 -4.82
C MET A 88 5.29 4.12 -4.70
N ASP A 89 6.36 4.80 -4.29
CA ASP A 89 6.29 6.24 -4.06
C ASP A 89 6.57 7.03 -5.35
N VAL A 90 7.54 6.62 -6.16
CA VAL A 90 7.94 7.38 -7.34
C VAL A 90 7.08 7.04 -8.56
N TYR A 91 6.98 5.77 -8.92
CA TYR A 91 6.23 5.39 -10.13
C TYR A 91 4.74 5.29 -9.92
N TRP A 92 4.32 4.87 -8.75
CA TRP A 92 2.91 4.65 -8.49
C TRP A 92 2.22 5.89 -7.97
N GLU A 93 2.63 6.41 -6.83
CA GLU A 93 1.94 7.53 -6.20
C GLU A 93 2.17 8.83 -6.96
N ARG A 94 3.40 9.13 -7.34
CA ARG A 94 3.69 10.37 -8.07
C ARG A 94 3.05 10.44 -9.45
N ALA A 95 2.84 9.29 -10.11
CA ALA A 95 2.19 9.22 -11.41
C ALA A 95 0.65 9.21 -11.29
N SER A 96 0.10 9.00 -10.11
CA SER A 96 -1.35 9.01 -9.89
C SER A 96 -1.90 10.43 -9.93
N VAL A 97 -3.17 10.56 -10.35
CA VAL A 97 -3.92 11.84 -10.37
C VAL A 97 -4.60 12.09 -9.01
N ASN A 98 -4.05 11.55 -7.94
CA ASN A 98 -4.59 11.68 -6.60
C ASN A 98 -4.51 13.12 -6.10
N GLN A 99 -5.39 13.48 -5.20
CA GLN A 99 -5.29 14.74 -4.48
C GLN A 99 -4.09 14.68 -3.52
N PRO A 100 -3.48 15.80 -3.20
CA PRO A 100 -2.32 15.80 -2.33
C PRO A 100 -2.52 15.09 -0.97
N CYS A 101 -3.71 15.16 -0.33
CA CYS A 101 -4.00 14.42 0.91
C CYS A 101 -3.91 12.91 0.74
N ASP A 102 -4.31 12.43 -0.43
CA ASP A 102 -4.25 11.01 -0.73
C ASP A 102 -2.81 10.55 -0.86
N HIS A 103 -1.98 11.35 -1.51
CA HIS A 103 -0.56 11.07 -1.58
C HIS A 103 0.08 10.95 -0.20
N VAL A 104 -0.28 11.85 0.72
CA VAL A 104 0.26 11.78 2.09
C VAL A 104 -0.21 10.51 2.80
N MET A 105 -1.48 10.17 2.68
CA MET A 105 -2.02 8.93 3.22
C MET A 105 -1.27 7.71 2.66
N ASP A 106 -1.13 7.65 1.35
CA ASP A 106 -0.54 6.52 0.66
C ASP A 106 0.97 6.41 0.93
N TYR A 107 1.70 7.54 0.93
CA TYR A 107 3.11 7.58 1.34
C TYR A 107 3.32 7.12 2.78
N HIS A 108 2.45 7.55 3.70
CA HIS A 108 2.53 7.10 5.09
C HIS A 108 2.29 5.58 5.20
N ASN A 109 1.24 5.07 4.58
CA ASN A 109 0.94 3.64 4.57
C ASN A 109 2.06 2.82 3.90
N ASN A 110 2.69 3.36 2.86
CA ASN A 110 3.89 2.78 2.25
C ASN A 110 5.03 2.66 3.26
N LEU A 111 5.30 3.71 4.05
CA LEU A 111 6.33 3.72 5.09
C LEU A 111 6.00 2.75 6.23
N VAL A 112 4.74 2.63 6.64
CA VAL A 112 4.32 1.65 7.65
C VAL A 112 4.75 0.24 7.24
N GLY A 113 4.47 -0.15 6.00
CA GLY A 113 4.83 -1.48 5.48
C GLY A 113 6.31 -1.66 5.23
N ARG A 114 6.98 -0.63 4.72
CA ARG A 114 8.37 -0.68 4.29
C ARG A 114 9.35 -0.48 5.43
N GLU A 115 9.04 0.39 6.39
CA GLU A 115 9.99 0.80 7.42
C GLU A 115 9.45 0.58 8.84
N TYR A 116 8.35 1.23 9.19
CA TYR A 116 7.94 1.36 10.59
C TYR A 116 7.54 0.05 11.25
N GLN A 117 6.79 -0.79 10.55
CA GLN A 117 6.30 -2.07 11.07
C GLN A 117 6.95 -3.29 10.40
N TYR A 118 7.91 -3.07 9.51
CA TYR A 118 8.51 -4.14 8.71
C TYR A 118 8.99 -5.32 9.56
N GLU A 119 9.83 -5.07 10.54
CA GLU A 119 10.38 -6.12 11.41
C GLU A 119 9.30 -6.77 12.27
N THR A 120 8.32 -5.99 12.72
CA THR A 120 7.19 -6.50 13.51
C THR A 120 6.35 -7.49 12.71
N PHE A 121 6.05 -7.19 11.45
CA PHE A 121 5.26 -8.07 10.60
C PHE A 121 5.97 -9.38 10.26
N LEU A 122 7.30 -9.38 10.24
CA LEU A 122 8.11 -10.55 9.87
C LEU A 122 8.51 -11.41 11.07
N LYS A 123 8.32 -10.93 12.30
CA LYS A 123 8.98 -11.42 13.52
C LYS A 123 8.87 -12.92 13.74
N ASP A 124 7.71 -13.51 13.49
CA ASP A 124 7.42 -14.87 13.89
C ASP A 124 7.27 -15.86 12.73
N ASN A 125 7.45 -15.40 11.50
CA ASN A 125 7.17 -16.22 10.32
C ASN A 125 8.04 -15.87 9.11
N ASN A 126 8.26 -16.89 8.25
CA ASN A 126 8.93 -16.73 6.97
C ASN A 126 7.99 -16.99 5.76
N ASP A 127 6.69 -17.05 6.00
CA ASP A 127 5.68 -17.28 4.96
C ASP A 127 4.85 -16.01 4.74
N TRP A 128 4.81 -15.54 3.50
CA TRP A 128 4.06 -14.35 3.12
C TRP A 128 2.54 -14.44 3.45
N ARG A 129 1.98 -15.65 3.51
CA ARG A 129 0.58 -15.85 3.89
C ARG A 129 0.35 -15.50 5.36
N GLN A 130 1.30 -15.83 6.21
CA GLN A 130 1.23 -15.47 7.63
C GLN A 130 1.40 -13.96 7.81
N TRP A 131 2.31 -13.33 7.07
CA TRP A 131 2.45 -11.86 7.07
C TRP A 131 1.17 -11.18 6.61
N ALA A 132 0.47 -11.75 5.62
CA ALA A 132 -0.81 -11.23 5.17
C ALA A 132 -1.85 -11.18 6.32
N TYR A 133 -1.94 -12.21 7.14
CA TYR A 133 -2.80 -12.22 8.32
C TYR A 133 -2.33 -11.23 9.39
N THR A 134 -1.04 -11.16 9.65
CA THR A 134 -0.48 -10.21 10.62
C THR A 134 -0.78 -8.77 10.24
N VAL A 135 -0.60 -8.40 8.98
CA VAL A 135 -0.96 -7.06 8.48
C VAL A 135 -2.47 -6.82 8.54
N ARG A 136 -3.29 -7.83 8.21
CA ARG A 136 -4.76 -7.73 8.37
C ARG A 136 -5.15 -7.43 9.81
N ASP A 137 -4.58 -8.14 10.75
CA ASP A 137 -4.92 -7.96 12.17
C ASP A 137 -4.45 -6.60 12.68
N PHE A 138 -3.30 -6.13 12.22
CA PHE A 138 -2.82 -4.78 12.47
C PHE A 138 -3.78 -3.71 11.92
N ILE A 139 -4.27 -3.86 10.70
CA ILE A 139 -5.25 -2.96 10.09
C ILE A 139 -6.59 -3.00 10.83
N ASN A 140 -7.02 -4.17 11.29
CA ASN A 140 -8.29 -4.32 12.01
C ASN A 140 -8.24 -3.79 13.44
N ASP A 141 -7.07 -3.61 14.00
CA ASP A 141 -6.92 -2.86 15.26
C ASP A 141 -7.07 -1.36 15.00
N THR A 142 -8.28 -0.87 15.22
CA THR A 142 -8.64 0.54 14.95
C THR A 142 -7.85 1.55 15.78
N THR A 143 -7.13 1.13 16.81
CA THR A 143 -6.24 2.01 17.59
C THR A 143 -5.07 2.54 16.77
N HIS A 144 -4.74 1.86 15.67
CA HIS A 144 -3.68 2.29 14.74
C HIS A 144 -4.18 3.27 13.69
N ASN A 145 -5.50 3.48 13.55
CA ASN A 145 -6.04 4.37 12.51
C ASN A 145 -6.17 5.83 12.99
N ALA A 146 -5.57 6.74 12.25
CA ALA A 146 -5.97 8.13 12.26
C ALA A 146 -7.01 8.30 11.15
N GLU A 147 -8.25 8.53 11.53
CA GLU A 147 -9.37 8.55 10.59
C GLU A 147 -9.14 9.57 9.47
N PHE A 148 -8.93 9.07 8.26
CA PHE A 148 -8.57 9.85 7.08
C PHE A 148 -9.52 11.04 6.84
N MET A 149 -10.80 10.83 7.05
CA MET A 149 -11.80 11.87 6.85
C MET A 149 -11.68 13.02 7.83
N ASN A 150 -11.43 12.73 9.09
CA ASN A 150 -11.21 13.77 10.11
C ASN A 150 -9.92 14.53 9.81
N TRP A 151 -8.90 13.83 9.43
CA TRP A 151 -7.63 14.43 9.04
C TRP A 151 -7.78 15.31 7.80
N HIS A 152 -8.42 14.81 6.75
CA HIS A 152 -8.66 15.55 5.50
C HIS A 152 -9.43 16.86 5.73
N LEU A 153 -10.48 16.82 6.53
CA LEU A 153 -11.29 18.00 6.85
C LEU A 153 -10.57 19.02 7.73
N ASN A 154 -9.66 18.57 8.57
CA ASN A 154 -8.99 19.42 9.57
C ASN A 154 -7.57 19.83 9.19
N THR A 155 -7.02 19.31 8.09
CA THR A 155 -5.67 19.65 7.64
C THR A 155 -5.75 20.45 6.34
N PRO A 156 -5.80 21.79 6.42
CA PRO A 156 -6.09 22.66 5.25
C PRO A 156 -4.96 22.73 4.23
N SER A 157 -3.83 22.17 4.45
CA SER A 157 -2.74 22.05 3.48
C SER A 157 -1.75 20.95 3.87
N PHE A 158 -1.38 20.21 2.91
CA PHE A 158 -0.46 19.13 2.72
C PHE A 158 0.86 19.13 3.47
N ILE A 159 1.01 19.84 4.49
CA ILE A 159 2.13 19.72 5.37
C ILE A 159 1.68 18.75 6.45
N VAL A 160 1.77 17.46 6.17
CA VAL A 160 2.13 16.56 7.25
C VAL A 160 3.43 17.13 7.76
N ASN A 161 3.35 17.67 8.96
CA ASN A 161 4.54 18.13 9.63
C ASN A 161 5.41 16.88 9.79
N GLU A 162 6.50 16.80 9.05
CA GLU A 162 7.44 15.67 9.13
C GLU A 162 7.86 15.38 10.57
N GLU A 163 7.79 16.37 11.45
CA GLU A 163 8.06 16.23 12.87
C GLU A 163 6.94 15.51 13.62
N GLU A 164 5.67 15.73 13.27
CA GLU A 164 4.54 14.98 13.85
C GLU A 164 4.54 13.52 13.35
N GLU A 165 4.86 13.29 12.10
CA GLU A 165 5.04 11.96 11.56
C GLU A 165 6.21 11.24 12.23
N LYS A 166 7.34 11.89 12.41
CA LYS A 166 8.51 11.35 13.09
C LYS A 166 8.28 11.13 14.60
N SER A 167 7.47 11.95 15.24
CA SER A 167 7.17 11.80 16.68
C SER A 167 6.22 10.64 16.99
N ASN A 168 5.45 10.15 16.01
CA ASN A 168 4.47 9.08 16.21
C ASN A 168 4.35 8.12 14.99
N PRO A 169 5.47 7.60 14.46
CA PRO A 169 5.48 6.87 13.20
C PRO A 169 4.70 5.55 13.22
N TYR A 170 4.31 5.06 14.39
CA TYR A 170 3.71 3.73 14.55
C TYR A 170 2.20 3.75 14.76
N LYS A 171 1.59 4.91 14.94
CA LYS A 171 0.22 5.00 15.46
C LYS A 171 -0.83 5.28 14.38
N TYR A 172 -0.40 5.65 13.18
CA TYR A 172 -1.33 6.15 12.19
C TYR A 172 -1.26 5.36 10.90
N ILE A 173 -2.29 4.57 10.67
CA ILE A 173 -2.72 4.13 9.37
C ILE A 173 -3.84 5.08 8.97
N TYR A 174 -3.84 5.55 7.75
CA TYR A 174 -4.90 6.45 7.30
C TYR A 174 -5.88 5.69 6.42
N TRP A 175 -7.15 5.61 6.84
CA TRP A 175 -8.26 5.22 5.98
C TRP A 175 -9.55 5.96 6.36
N SER A 176 -10.48 6.08 5.42
CA SER A 176 -11.82 6.57 5.69
C SER A 176 -12.68 5.51 6.39
N ASN A 177 -13.77 5.94 6.99
CA ASN A 177 -14.80 5.02 7.46
C ASN A 177 -15.30 4.15 6.29
N ASP A 178 -15.35 2.83 6.48
CA ASP A 178 -15.76 1.87 5.45
C ASP A 178 -17.22 2.09 4.96
N ASN A 179 -18.02 2.83 5.72
CA ASN A 179 -19.38 3.20 5.35
C ASN A 179 -19.47 4.42 4.41
N ILE A 180 -18.37 5.13 4.20
CA ILE A 180 -18.31 6.28 3.28
C ILE A 180 -18.11 5.79 1.86
N SER A 181 -18.94 6.26 0.93
CA SER A 181 -18.82 5.88 -0.47
C SER A 181 -17.66 6.57 -1.18
N ILE A 182 -17.17 5.98 -2.27
CA ILE A 182 -16.17 6.61 -3.14
C ILE A 182 -16.64 7.99 -3.64
N ASP A 183 -17.94 8.13 -3.92
CA ASP A 183 -18.49 9.39 -4.41
C ASP A 183 -18.48 10.47 -3.33
N ASP A 184 -18.61 10.10 -2.06
CA ASP A 184 -18.46 11.03 -0.95
C ASP A 184 -17.00 11.45 -0.78
N ILE A 185 -16.06 10.53 -0.93
CA ILE A 185 -14.62 10.83 -0.92
C ILE A 185 -14.25 11.78 -2.07
N LYS A 186 -14.77 11.54 -3.28
CA LYS A 186 -14.52 12.41 -4.44
C LYS A 186 -15.06 13.83 -4.23
N LYS A 187 -16.20 13.99 -3.58
CA LYS A 187 -16.76 15.31 -3.26
C LYS A 187 -15.91 16.11 -2.28
N LEU A 188 -15.20 15.43 -1.40
CA LEU A 188 -14.31 16.09 -0.44
C LEU A 188 -13.01 16.58 -1.10
N ASN A 189 -12.69 16.01 -2.26
CA ASN A 189 -11.48 16.36 -3.03
C ASN A 189 -11.73 17.49 -4.05
N GLN A 190 -12.93 18.08 -4.08
CA GLN A 190 -13.29 19.24 -4.92
C GLN A 190 -13.18 20.54 -4.16
#